data_b39685a1de8ee0a5a5528c7701de3e0f
#
_entry.id   b39685a1de8ee0a5a5528c7701de3e0f
#
_cell.length_a   1.000
_cell.length_b   1.000
_cell.length_c   1.000
_cell.angle_alpha   90.00
_cell.angle_beta   90.00
_cell.angle_gamma   90.00
#
_symmetry.space_group_name_H-M   'P 1'
#
loop_
_entity.id
_entity.type
_entity.pdbx_description
1 polymer ?
#
loop_
_entity_poly.entity_id
_entity_poly.type
_entity_poly.pdbx_seq_one_letter_code
_entity_poly.pdbx_strand_id
1 'polypeptide(L)'
;MKKDELLTVFGTHDIRTLPECIMSLLFGDQEVRDDVFRELIRCHAGDLSYDWFQEVYEEELSERRKKGQDFTPREVSMLETQLTGAREGVIHEPTAGTGGLIIQYWWELASKQLPWRFKPHTCIFTCWELSDRSIPILLLNMAIRGMMGEVFHGDVLENVAKAR
;
A
#
# COMPACT_ATOMS: atom_id res chain seq x y z
N MET A 1 -6.41 -1.11 -13.73
CA MET A 1 -7.29 -2.31 -13.55
C MET A 1 -8.67 -1.84 -13.14
N LYS A 2 -9.74 -2.43 -13.67
CA LYS A 2 -11.11 -2.07 -13.26
C LYS A 2 -11.46 -2.72 -11.92
N LYS A 3 -12.40 -2.12 -11.17
CA LYS A 3 -12.86 -2.61 -9.86
C LYS A 3 -13.23 -4.11 -9.90
N ASP A 4 -14.01 -4.52 -10.90
CA ASP A 4 -14.46 -5.91 -11.03
C ASP A 4 -13.32 -6.90 -11.29
N GLU A 5 -12.30 -6.49 -12.03
CA GLU A 5 -11.09 -7.30 -12.26
C GLU A 5 -10.31 -7.48 -10.96
N LEU A 6 -10.15 -6.40 -10.19
CA LEU A 6 -9.51 -6.44 -8.87
C LEU A 6 -10.22 -7.41 -7.93
N LEU A 7 -11.54 -7.26 -7.80
CA LEU A 7 -12.36 -8.12 -6.92
C LEU A 7 -12.27 -9.60 -7.33
N THR A 8 -12.23 -9.87 -8.63
CA THR A 8 -12.10 -11.24 -9.16
C THR A 8 -10.77 -11.88 -8.74
N VAL A 9 -9.67 -11.12 -8.74
CA VAL A 9 -8.35 -11.61 -8.31
C VAL A 9 -8.38 -12.09 -6.85
N PHE A 10 -9.16 -11.42 -6.00
CA PHE A 10 -9.33 -11.79 -4.59
C PHE A 10 -10.50 -12.75 -4.33
N GLY A 11 -11.17 -13.24 -5.37
CA GLY A 11 -12.28 -14.17 -5.24
C GLY A 11 -13.52 -13.58 -4.56
N THR A 12 -13.70 -12.27 -4.62
CA THR A 12 -14.87 -11.57 -4.06
C THR A 12 -15.60 -10.74 -5.10
N HIS A 13 -16.85 -10.39 -4.81
CA HIS A 13 -17.66 -9.46 -5.62
C HIS A 13 -18.07 -8.21 -4.84
N ASP A 14 -17.64 -8.10 -3.58
CA ASP A 14 -17.97 -6.99 -2.70
C ASP A 14 -16.69 -6.31 -2.20
N ILE A 15 -16.51 -5.05 -2.55
CA ILE A 15 -15.36 -4.23 -2.11
C ILE A 15 -15.26 -4.13 -0.57
N ARG A 16 -16.37 -4.31 0.14
CA ARG A 16 -16.38 -4.25 1.61
C ARG A 16 -15.68 -5.45 2.25
N THR A 17 -15.64 -6.59 1.58
CA THR A 17 -14.97 -7.80 2.04
C THR A 17 -13.51 -7.87 1.60
N LEU A 18 -13.08 -6.99 0.69
CA LEU A 18 -11.73 -6.99 0.16
C LEU A 18 -10.65 -6.88 1.25
N PRO A 19 -10.78 -6.03 2.30
CA PRO A 19 -9.81 -5.99 3.39
C PRO A 19 -9.60 -7.33 4.10
N GLU A 20 -10.67 -8.08 4.33
CA GLU A 20 -10.62 -9.41 4.96
C GLU A 20 -9.99 -10.45 4.02
N CYS A 21 -10.32 -10.40 2.73
CA CYS A 21 -9.69 -11.26 1.73
C CYS A 21 -8.18 -11.01 1.64
N ILE A 22 -7.75 -9.75 1.66
CA ILE A 22 -6.34 -9.38 1.66
C ILE A 22 -5.62 -9.93 2.90
N MET A 23 -6.20 -9.75 4.10
CA MET A 23 -5.60 -10.28 5.33
C MET A 23 -5.49 -11.80 5.30
N SER A 24 -6.53 -12.49 4.84
CA SER A 24 -6.52 -13.94 4.68
C SER A 24 -5.44 -14.41 3.70
N LEU A 25 -5.23 -13.67 2.60
CA LEU A 25 -4.18 -13.94 1.63
C LEU A 25 -2.79 -13.74 2.22
N LEU A 26 -2.55 -12.61 2.89
CA LEU A 26 -1.23 -12.25 3.41
C LEU A 26 -0.73 -13.23 4.49
N PHE A 27 -1.62 -13.74 5.31
CA PHE A 27 -1.30 -14.67 6.40
C PHE A 27 -1.67 -16.12 6.08
N GLY A 28 -2.12 -16.40 4.87
CA GLY A 28 -2.49 -17.73 4.38
C GLY A 28 -1.34 -18.47 3.71
N ASP A 29 -1.72 -19.35 2.78
CA ASP A 29 -0.78 -20.19 2.03
C ASP A 29 0.14 -19.34 1.13
N GLN A 30 1.44 -19.68 1.14
CA GLN A 30 2.44 -18.93 0.39
C GLN A 30 2.28 -19.07 -1.12
N GLU A 31 1.95 -20.27 -1.62
CA GLU A 31 1.84 -20.51 -3.06
C GLU A 31 0.65 -19.71 -3.63
N VAL A 32 -0.48 -19.73 -2.90
CA VAL A 32 -1.67 -18.96 -3.27
C VAL A 32 -1.36 -17.47 -3.27
N ARG A 33 -0.65 -16.97 -2.24
CA ARG A 33 -0.24 -15.57 -2.16
C ARG A 33 0.65 -15.16 -3.33
N ASP A 34 1.64 -16.00 -3.65
CA ASP A 34 2.58 -15.72 -4.74
C ASP A 34 1.87 -15.72 -6.11
N ASP A 35 0.87 -16.57 -6.32
CA ASP A 35 0.07 -16.58 -7.54
C ASP A 35 -0.78 -15.32 -7.67
N VAL A 36 -1.43 -14.89 -6.60
CA VAL A 36 -2.19 -13.62 -6.59
C VAL A 36 -1.27 -12.43 -6.83
N PHE A 37 -0.08 -12.40 -6.23
CA PHE A 37 0.90 -11.32 -6.46
C PHE A 37 1.34 -11.26 -7.91
N ARG A 38 1.64 -12.40 -8.54
CA ARG A 38 1.98 -12.47 -9.97
C ARG A 38 0.84 -11.95 -10.85
N GLU A 39 -0.40 -12.32 -10.52
CA GLU A 39 -1.57 -11.86 -11.27
C GLU A 39 -1.77 -10.34 -11.15
N LEU A 40 -1.68 -9.78 -9.94
CA LEU A 40 -1.75 -8.33 -9.71
C LEU A 40 -0.66 -7.59 -10.49
N ILE A 41 0.58 -8.07 -10.43
CA ILE A 41 1.71 -7.48 -11.18
C ILE A 41 1.44 -7.54 -12.68
N ARG A 42 0.92 -8.66 -13.19
CA ARG A 42 0.56 -8.82 -14.60
C ARG A 42 -0.54 -7.86 -15.03
N CYS A 43 -1.59 -7.70 -14.23
CA CYS A 43 -2.70 -6.78 -14.51
C CYS A 43 -2.27 -5.30 -14.57
N HIS A 44 -1.18 -4.95 -13.89
CA HIS A 44 -0.62 -3.60 -13.91
C HIS A 44 0.64 -3.48 -14.79
N ALA A 45 0.86 -4.42 -15.71
CA ALA A 45 2.00 -4.44 -16.64
C ALA A 45 3.37 -4.33 -15.94
N GLY A 46 3.47 -4.79 -14.69
CA GLY A 46 4.70 -4.70 -13.89
C GLY A 46 5.00 -3.32 -13.31
N ASP A 47 4.11 -2.35 -13.45
CA ASP A 47 4.31 -0.99 -12.91
C ASP A 47 4.02 -0.98 -11.40
N LEU A 48 5.08 -0.99 -10.60
CA LEU A 48 5.06 -0.94 -9.14
C LEU A 48 5.12 0.49 -8.58
N SER A 49 5.15 1.52 -9.45
CA SER A 49 5.43 2.90 -9.07
C SER A 49 4.28 3.62 -8.38
N TYR A 50 3.09 3.04 -8.30
CA TYR A 50 1.91 3.71 -7.75
C TYR A 50 1.01 2.73 -6.98
N ASP A 51 0.12 3.29 -6.16
CA ASP A 51 -0.89 2.52 -5.43
C ASP A 51 -2.02 2.08 -6.37
N TRP A 52 -2.12 0.79 -6.61
CA TRP A 52 -3.12 0.20 -7.49
C TRP A 52 -4.55 0.24 -6.95
N PHE A 53 -4.70 0.45 -5.65
CA PHE A 53 -5.98 0.39 -4.94
C PHE A 53 -6.59 1.78 -4.72
N GLN A 54 -5.78 2.83 -4.81
CA GLN A 54 -6.22 4.19 -4.52
C GLN A 54 -7.45 4.58 -5.32
N GLU A 55 -7.43 4.46 -6.66
CA GLU A 55 -8.54 4.86 -7.54
C GLU A 55 -9.84 4.10 -7.21
N VAL A 56 -9.74 2.79 -6.96
CA VAL A 56 -10.90 1.94 -6.64
C VAL A 56 -11.54 2.33 -5.32
N TYR A 57 -10.69 2.69 -4.34
CA TYR A 57 -11.16 3.11 -3.01
C TYR A 57 -11.69 4.54 -3.01
N GLU A 58 -11.10 5.45 -3.76
CA GLU A 58 -11.60 6.82 -3.93
C GLU A 58 -12.99 6.83 -4.58
N GLU A 59 -13.20 6.00 -5.62
CA GLU A 59 -14.50 5.85 -6.26
C GLU A 59 -15.58 5.38 -5.26
N GLU A 60 -15.29 4.35 -4.46
CA GLU A 60 -16.18 3.83 -3.44
C GLU A 60 -16.48 4.85 -2.32
N LEU A 61 -15.47 5.64 -1.93
CA LEU A 61 -15.61 6.66 -0.89
C LEU A 61 -16.32 7.91 -1.40
N SER A 62 -16.17 8.27 -2.69
CA SER A 62 -16.88 9.39 -3.30
C SER A 62 -18.39 9.17 -3.32
N GLU A 63 -18.82 7.92 -3.49
CA GLU A 63 -20.24 7.55 -3.35
C GLU A 63 -20.76 7.71 -1.91
N ARG A 64 -19.88 7.66 -0.91
CA ARG A 64 -20.20 7.72 0.52
C ARG A 64 -19.93 9.06 1.20
N ARG A 65 -19.71 10.14 0.51
CA ARG A 65 -19.47 11.55 0.88
C ARG A 65 -19.63 12.02 2.35
N LYS A 66 -19.57 11.16 3.36
CA LYS A 66 -19.80 11.50 4.77
C LYS A 66 -18.62 11.34 5.72
N LYS A 67 -17.45 10.90 5.27
CA LYS A 67 -16.29 10.68 6.16
C LYS A 67 -14.96 11.16 5.54
N GLY A 68 -14.89 12.38 5.04
CA GLY A 68 -13.69 13.20 4.85
C GLY A 68 -12.31 12.53 4.84
N GLN A 69 -12.17 11.36 4.22
CA GLN A 69 -10.87 10.73 4.03
C GLN A 69 -10.44 11.04 2.60
N ASP A 70 -9.54 12.00 2.45
CA ASP A 70 -8.95 12.35 1.16
C ASP A 70 -7.61 11.62 1.03
N PHE A 71 -7.41 10.94 -0.09
CA PHE A 71 -6.12 10.35 -0.43
C PHE A 71 -5.19 11.41 -1.03
N THR A 72 -3.91 11.32 -0.75
CA THR A 72 -2.92 12.20 -1.34
C THR A 72 -2.76 11.85 -2.83
N PRO A 73 -3.03 12.80 -3.76
CA PRO A 73 -2.85 12.55 -5.18
C PRO A 73 -1.43 12.12 -5.51
N ARG A 74 -1.27 11.26 -6.51
CA ARG A 74 0.04 10.73 -6.93
C ARG A 74 1.05 11.84 -7.23
N GLU A 75 0.63 12.89 -7.89
CA GLU A 75 1.47 14.04 -8.25
C GLU A 75 1.99 14.78 -7.03
N VAL A 76 1.20 14.86 -5.96
CA VAL A 76 1.60 15.45 -4.69
C VAL A 76 2.62 14.57 -3.99
N SER A 77 2.40 13.26 -3.93
CA SER A 77 3.35 12.30 -3.37
C SER A 77 4.69 12.30 -4.13
N MET A 78 4.66 12.41 -5.46
CA MET A 78 5.86 12.56 -6.28
C MET A 78 6.61 13.86 -5.95
N LEU A 79 5.90 14.98 -5.88
CA LEU A 79 6.49 16.28 -5.57
C LEU A 79 7.12 16.29 -4.17
N GLU A 80 6.41 15.76 -3.19
CA GLU A 80 6.89 15.65 -1.81
C GLU A 80 8.15 14.80 -1.71
N THR A 81 8.16 13.64 -2.39
CA THR A 81 9.35 12.77 -2.44
C THR A 81 10.54 13.47 -3.11
N GLN A 82 10.31 14.26 -4.16
CA GLN A 82 11.38 15.03 -4.82
C GLN A 82 11.91 16.15 -3.94
N LEU A 83 11.05 16.86 -3.22
CA LEU A 83 11.42 17.96 -2.34
C LEU A 83 12.19 17.48 -1.10
N THR A 84 11.79 16.36 -0.52
CA THR A 84 12.44 15.78 0.66
C THR A 84 13.71 15.00 0.30
N GLY A 85 13.78 14.50 -0.93
CA GLY A 85 14.87 13.67 -1.44
C GLY A 85 14.89 12.29 -0.80
N ALA A 86 14.49 11.27 -1.56
CA ALA A 86 14.50 9.89 -1.06
C ALA A 86 15.92 9.41 -0.76
N ARG A 87 16.13 8.84 0.42
CA ARG A 87 17.43 8.31 0.91
C ARG A 87 17.19 7.05 1.73
N GLU A 88 18.26 6.27 1.83
CA GLU A 88 18.28 5.11 2.73
C GLU A 88 18.13 5.54 4.19
N GLY A 89 17.56 4.66 5.01
CA GLY A 89 17.35 4.89 6.43
C GLY A 89 15.96 4.48 6.91
N VAL A 90 15.56 5.01 8.05
CA VAL A 90 14.21 4.81 8.62
C VAL A 90 13.32 5.96 8.17
N ILE A 91 12.22 5.61 7.53
CA ILE A 91 11.21 6.54 7.02
C ILE A 91 9.97 6.39 7.90
N HIS A 92 9.54 7.48 8.50
CA HIS A 92 8.34 7.51 9.33
C HIS A 92 7.18 8.17 8.59
N GLU A 93 6.09 7.41 8.41
CA GLU A 93 4.85 7.90 7.80
C GLU A 93 3.71 7.79 8.81
N PRO A 94 3.29 8.92 9.40
CA PRO A 94 2.33 8.93 10.49
C PRO A 94 0.87 8.72 10.06
N THR A 95 0.57 8.85 8.77
CA THR A 95 -0.80 8.76 8.22
C THR A 95 -0.79 8.05 6.87
N ALA A 96 -0.30 6.82 6.88
CA ALA A 96 0.12 6.12 5.67
C ALA A 96 -1.01 5.84 4.65
N GLY A 97 -2.28 5.84 5.08
CA GLY A 97 -3.39 5.47 4.20
C GLY A 97 -3.21 4.09 3.61
N THR A 98 -3.33 3.99 2.31
CA THR A 98 -3.05 2.76 1.55
C THR A 98 -1.57 2.65 1.11
N GLY A 99 -0.75 3.65 1.41
CA GLY A 99 0.69 3.63 1.18
C GLY A 99 1.18 4.44 -0.02
N GLY A 100 0.36 5.31 -0.59
CA GLY A 100 0.71 6.06 -1.80
C GLY A 100 2.03 6.81 -1.70
N LEU A 101 2.27 7.54 -0.60
CA LEU A 101 3.50 8.30 -0.37
C LEU A 101 4.72 7.38 -0.21
N ILE A 102 4.63 6.35 0.61
CA ILE A 102 5.76 5.43 0.84
C ILE A 102 6.10 4.61 -0.41
N ILE A 103 5.12 4.32 -1.27
CA ILE A 103 5.35 3.69 -2.58
C ILE A 103 6.17 4.61 -3.48
N GLN A 104 5.85 5.88 -3.57
CA GLN A 104 6.62 6.85 -4.36
C GLN A 104 8.04 7.00 -3.82
N TYR A 105 8.19 7.07 -2.50
CA TYR A 105 9.50 7.14 -1.85
C TYR A 105 10.36 5.89 -2.16
N TRP A 106 9.78 4.70 -1.98
CA TRP A 106 10.43 3.43 -2.30
C TRP A 106 10.82 3.35 -3.78
N TRP A 107 9.90 3.75 -4.68
CA TRP A 107 10.13 3.71 -6.11
C TRP A 107 11.28 4.63 -6.55
N GLU A 108 11.36 5.81 -5.97
CA GLU A 108 12.46 6.76 -6.23
C GLU A 108 13.84 6.15 -5.87
N LEU A 109 13.91 5.33 -4.84
CA LEU A 109 15.13 4.61 -4.47
C LEU A 109 15.38 3.37 -5.34
N ALA A 110 14.36 2.55 -5.54
CA ALA A 110 14.48 1.28 -6.22
C ALA A 110 14.74 1.45 -7.72
N SER A 111 14.06 2.42 -8.37
CA SER A 111 14.18 2.66 -9.81
C SER A 111 15.53 3.24 -10.26
N LYS A 112 16.28 3.85 -9.35
CA LYS A 112 17.65 4.37 -9.63
C LYS A 112 18.71 3.28 -9.66
N GLN A 113 18.37 2.07 -9.31
CA GLN A 113 19.30 0.95 -9.19
C GLN A 113 18.88 -0.21 -10.09
N LEU A 114 19.83 -1.09 -10.42
CA LEU A 114 19.48 -2.37 -11.02
C LEU A 114 18.72 -3.21 -9.98
N PRO A 115 17.65 -3.93 -10.35
CA PRO A 115 16.80 -4.65 -9.39
C PRO A 115 17.55 -5.55 -8.41
N TRP A 116 18.59 -6.23 -8.87
CA TRP A 116 19.42 -7.10 -8.02
C TRP A 116 20.42 -6.36 -7.12
N ARG A 117 20.56 -5.04 -7.27
CA ARG A 117 21.40 -4.19 -6.39
C ARG A 117 20.59 -3.53 -5.28
N PHE A 118 19.30 -3.37 -5.48
CA PHE A 118 18.43 -2.80 -4.45
C PHE A 118 18.37 -3.73 -3.23
N LYS A 119 18.63 -3.18 -2.07
CA LYS A 119 18.61 -3.92 -0.79
C LYS A 119 17.47 -3.39 0.07
N PRO A 120 16.33 -4.11 0.17
CA PRO A 120 15.15 -3.63 0.90
C PRO A 120 15.45 -3.18 2.34
N HIS A 121 16.39 -3.84 3.02
CA HIS A 121 16.75 -3.53 4.40
C HIS A 121 17.49 -2.19 4.60
N THR A 122 17.90 -1.53 3.52
CA THR A 122 18.51 -0.18 3.63
C THR A 122 17.45 0.91 3.76
N CYS A 123 16.17 0.59 3.53
CA CYS A 123 15.04 1.51 3.64
C CYS A 123 13.93 0.84 4.46
N ILE A 124 13.76 1.26 5.70
CA ILE A 124 12.80 0.68 6.65
C ILE A 124 11.66 1.68 6.87
N PHE A 125 10.44 1.24 6.64
CA PHE A 125 9.26 2.07 6.80
C PHE A 125 8.59 1.82 8.15
N THR A 126 8.28 2.90 8.87
CA THR A 126 7.46 2.87 10.09
C THR A 126 6.18 3.64 9.81
N CYS A 127 5.10 2.92 9.61
CA CYS A 127 3.83 3.47 9.14
C CYS A 127 2.77 3.41 10.24
N TRP A 128 2.00 4.49 10.39
CA TRP A 128 0.79 4.51 11.22
C TRP A 128 -0.43 4.70 10.33
N GLU A 129 -1.50 3.98 10.65
CA GLU A 129 -2.80 4.13 9.97
C GLU A 129 -3.95 3.80 10.92
N LEU A 130 -4.96 4.65 10.92
CA LEU A 130 -6.13 4.53 11.80
C LEU A 130 -7.23 3.66 11.22
N SER A 131 -7.35 3.61 9.90
CA SER A 131 -8.44 2.96 9.18
C SER A 131 -8.28 1.44 9.11
N ASP A 132 -9.23 0.70 9.65
CA ASP A 132 -9.32 -0.77 9.53
C ASP A 132 -9.32 -1.24 8.07
N ARG A 133 -9.75 -0.39 7.13
CA ARG A 133 -9.83 -0.72 5.70
C ARG A 133 -8.53 -0.47 4.96
N SER A 134 -7.80 0.57 5.35
CA SER A 134 -6.54 0.95 4.69
C SER A 134 -5.39 0.02 5.09
N ILE A 135 -5.36 -0.45 6.33
CA ILE A 135 -4.31 -1.33 6.87
C ILE A 135 -4.04 -2.56 5.99
N PRO A 136 -5.04 -3.38 5.60
CA PRO A 136 -4.79 -4.54 4.75
C PRO A 136 -4.16 -4.18 3.40
N ILE A 137 -4.60 -3.06 2.81
CA ILE A 137 -4.09 -2.59 1.53
C ILE A 137 -2.66 -2.08 1.67
N LEU A 138 -2.36 -1.32 2.73
CA LEU A 138 -1.01 -0.88 3.05
C LEU A 138 -0.06 -2.07 3.17
N LEU A 139 -0.45 -3.09 3.93
CA LEU A 139 0.33 -4.32 4.10
C LEU A 139 0.54 -5.05 2.77
N LEU A 140 -0.51 -5.16 1.94
CA LEU A 140 -0.41 -5.77 0.61
C LEU A 140 0.52 -4.98 -0.30
N ASN A 141 0.39 -3.65 -0.32
CA ASN A 141 1.24 -2.77 -1.11
C ASN A 141 2.72 -2.88 -0.72
N MET A 142 3.00 -2.98 0.58
CA MET A 142 4.36 -3.20 1.07
C MET A 142 4.87 -4.60 0.69
N ALA A 143 4.08 -5.64 0.92
CA ALA A 143 4.46 -7.03 0.66
C ALA A 143 4.78 -7.29 -0.81
N ILE A 144 3.93 -6.82 -1.72
CA ILE A 144 4.09 -7.03 -3.17
C ILE A 144 5.36 -6.36 -3.73
N ARG A 145 5.81 -5.27 -3.08
CA ARG A 145 7.01 -4.50 -3.45
C ARG A 145 8.26 -4.94 -2.70
N GLY A 146 8.13 -5.90 -1.77
CA GLY A 146 9.22 -6.31 -0.90
C GLY A 146 9.74 -5.18 0.00
N MET A 147 8.88 -4.23 0.36
CA MET A 147 9.23 -3.15 1.29
C MET A 147 9.34 -3.72 2.71
N MET A 148 10.36 -3.28 3.45
CA MET A 148 10.57 -3.70 4.82
C MET A 148 10.09 -2.61 5.79
N GLY A 149 9.45 -3.03 6.88
CA GLY A 149 9.01 -2.07 7.89
C GLY A 149 7.98 -2.63 8.86
N GLU A 150 7.41 -1.72 9.63
CA GLU A 150 6.39 -1.98 10.64
C GLU A 150 5.16 -1.11 10.36
N VAL A 151 3.98 -1.69 10.53
CA VAL A 151 2.71 -1.00 10.39
C VAL A 151 1.98 -1.02 11.72
N PHE A 152 1.72 0.16 12.27
CA PHE A 152 0.96 0.36 13.49
C PHE A 152 -0.48 0.75 13.14
N HIS A 153 -1.41 -0.11 13.53
CA HIS A 153 -2.83 0.18 13.40
C HIS A 153 -3.29 0.98 14.62
N GLY A 154 -3.46 2.26 14.51
CA GLY A 154 -3.81 3.11 15.67
C GLY A 154 -3.84 4.60 15.36
N ASP A 155 -4.07 5.36 16.42
CA ASP A 155 -4.04 6.82 16.39
C ASP A 155 -2.63 7.32 16.75
N VAL A 156 -1.94 7.89 15.78
CA VAL A 156 -0.59 8.41 15.96
C VAL A 156 -0.56 9.61 16.90
N LEU A 157 -1.64 10.43 16.93
CA LEU A 157 -1.71 11.61 17.81
C LEU A 157 -1.86 11.22 19.28
N GLU A 158 -2.56 10.12 19.54
CA GLU A 158 -2.71 9.55 20.87
C GLU A 158 -1.54 8.61 21.23
N ASN A 159 -0.71 8.24 20.26
CA ASN A 159 0.36 7.25 20.37
C ASN A 159 -0.16 5.90 20.90
N VAL A 160 -1.35 5.49 20.46
CA VAL A 160 -2.01 4.26 20.86
C VAL A 160 -2.20 3.36 19.65
N ALA A 161 -1.51 2.22 19.65
CA ALA A 161 -1.72 1.17 18.67
C ALA A 161 -2.76 0.16 19.18
N LYS A 162 -3.67 -0.27 18.32
CA LYS A 162 -4.63 -1.34 18.60
C LYS A 162 -3.86 -2.66 18.70
N ALA A 163 -4.00 -3.37 19.82
CA ALA A 163 -3.53 -4.75 19.92
C ALA A 163 -4.39 -5.65 19.02
N ARG A 164 -3.77 -6.46 18.19
CA ARG A 164 -4.44 -7.52 17.42
C ARG A 164 -3.91 -8.87 17.83
#